data_ed9b9fa73038c3ac0117c8a3348b3356
#
_entry.id   ed9b9fa73038c3ac0117c8a3348b3356
#
_cell.length_a   1.000
_cell.length_b   1.000
_cell.length_c   1.000
_cell.angle_alpha   90.00
_cell.angle_beta   90.00
_cell.angle_gamma   90.00
#
_symmetry.space_group_name_H-M   'P 1'
#
loop_
_entity.id
_entity.type
_entity.pdbx_description
1 polymer ?
#
loop_
_entity_poly.entity_id
_entity_poly.type
_entity_poly.pdbx_seq_one_letter_code
_entity_poly.pdbx_strand_id
1 'polypeptide(L)'
;RAILRASAFGHVRIMFPMIIAMEELKNAKALVKECMKELDERGQAYDKNIEMGMMIETPASVMLADEFAKEADFFSIGTNDLTQYILVVDRGNKKIAKMYDYFNPAVVRAIKQVIEAGHKEGIKVGMCGEMAGDQKAVELLLDLGLDEFSMSAGSIDYVREQILNRE
;
A
#
# COMPACT_ATOMS: atom_id res chain seq x y z
N ARG A 1 -1.87 20.03 1.23
CA ARG A 1 -2.14 20.98 2.34
C ARG A 1 -3.29 20.48 3.23
N ALA A 2 -4.44 20.09 2.68
CA ALA A 2 -5.60 19.65 3.48
C ALA A 2 -5.26 18.47 4.40
N ILE A 3 -4.56 17.44 3.89
CA ILE A 3 -4.12 16.27 4.66
C ILE A 3 -3.17 16.70 5.80
N LEU A 4 -2.20 17.55 5.51
CA LEU A 4 -1.28 18.09 6.52
C LEU A 4 -2.04 18.82 7.62
N ARG A 5 -3.01 19.68 7.27
CA ARG A 5 -3.83 20.36 8.29
C ARG A 5 -4.66 19.39 9.12
N ALA A 6 -5.17 18.34 8.51
CA ALA A 6 -5.93 17.30 9.21
C ALA A 6 -5.05 16.56 10.24
N SER A 7 -3.76 16.40 9.97
CA SER A 7 -2.82 15.72 10.86
C SER A 7 -2.56 16.45 12.20
N ALA A 8 -2.95 17.73 12.31
CA ALA A 8 -2.95 18.44 13.59
C ALA A 8 -4.01 17.94 14.59
N PHE A 9 -5.01 17.18 14.10
CA PHE A 9 -6.16 16.74 14.90
C PHE A 9 -6.22 15.21 15.10
N GLY A 10 -5.31 14.45 14.49
CA GLY A 10 -5.27 13.01 14.63
C GLY A 10 -4.17 12.36 13.81
N HIS A 11 -4.04 11.06 13.96
CA HIS A 11 -3.03 10.27 13.24
C HIS A 11 -3.39 10.15 11.76
N VAL A 12 -2.60 10.75 10.91
CA VAL A 12 -2.79 10.75 9.44
C VAL A 12 -1.49 10.35 8.77
N ARG A 13 -1.59 9.56 7.71
CA ARG A 13 -0.49 9.19 6.83
C ARG A 13 -0.76 9.67 5.41
N ILE A 14 0.28 9.92 4.64
CA ILE A 14 0.18 10.22 3.21
C ILE A 14 0.68 9.01 2.43
N MET A 15 -0.10 8.56 1.44
CA MET A 15 0.28 7.48 0.56
C MET A 15 0.23 7.94 -0.90
N PHE A 16 1.33 7.73 -1.64
CA PHE A 16 1.44 8.10 -3.04
C PHE A 16 1.10 6.90 -3.94
N PRO A 17 0.08 7.02 -4.81
CA PRO A 17 -0.29 5.94 -5.73
C PRO A 17 0.56 5.96 -7.00
N MET A 18 0.56 4.85 -7.74
CA MET A 18 1.07 4.75 -9.12
C MET A 18 2.53 5.12 -9.32
N ILE A 19 3.36 5.01 -8.30
CA ILE A 19 4.80 5.29 -8.39
C ILE A 19 5.50 4.16 -9.17
N ILE A 20 6.31 4.53 -10.16
CA ILE A 20 7.10 3.61 -10.98
C ILE A 20 8.60 3.90 -10.96
N ALA A 21 9.01 5.07 -10.45
CA ALA A 21 10.41 5.49 -10.40
C ALA A 21 10.73 6.19 -9.08
N MET A 22 11.97 6.03 -8.60
CA MET A 22 12.45 6.67 -7.37
C MET A 22 12.33 8.21 -7.41
N GLU A 23 12.54 8.80 -8.58
CA GLU A 23 12.42 10.24 -8.76
C GLU A 23 11.00 10.74 -8.51
N GLU A 24 9.98 9.99 -8.93
CA GLU A 24 8.58 10.34 -8.66
C GLU A 24 8.27 10.36 -7.16
N LEU A 25 8.73 9.35 -6.41
CA LEU A 25 8.57 9.32 -4.96
C LEU A 25 9.27 10.52 -4.29
N LYS A 26 10.50 10.81 -4.70
CA LYS A 26 11.27 11.96 -4.18
C LYS A 26 10.59 13.29 -4.49
N ASN A 27 10.09 13.46 -5.71
CA ASN A 27 9.36 14.66 -6.12
C ASN A 27 8.04 14.82 -5.34
N ALA A 28 7.29 13.75 -5.14
CA ALA A 28 6.07 13.77 -4.33
C ALA A 28 6.36 14.16 -2.87
N LYS A 29 7.40 13.58 -2.25
CA LYS A 29 7.85 13.95 -0.90
C LYS A 29 8.33 15.41 -0.84
N ALA A 30 9.03 15.89 -1.86
CA ALA A 30 9.47 17.28 -1.94
C ALA A 30 8.28 18.26 -1.99
N LEU A 31 7.24 17.94 -2.76
CA LEU A 31 6.01 18.73 -2.82
C LEU A 31 5.30 18.80 -1.44
N VAL A 32 5.28 17.70 -0.69
CA VAL A 32 4.74 17.72 0.68
C VAL A 32 5.55 18.63 1.57
N LYS A 33 6.90 18.61 1.48
CA LYS A 33 7.78 19.50 2.24
C LYS A 33 7.57 20.97 1.89
N GLU A 34 7.32 21.30 0.62
CA GLU A 34 6.93 22.65 0.21
C GLU A 34 5.62 23.09 0.85
N CYS A 35 4.62 22.20 0.85
CA CYS A 35 3.35 22.45 1.52
C CYS A 35 3.50 22.66 3.03
N MET A 36 4.40 21.91 3.69
CA MET A 36 4.73 22.11 5.10
C MET A 36 5.30 23.51 5.35
N LYS A 37 6.23 23.95 4.50
CA LYS A 37 6.83 25.29 4.57
C LYS A 37 5.80 26.42 4.46
N GLU A 38 4.87 26.28 3.52
CA GLU A 38 3.76 27.24 3.36
C GLU A 38 2.83 27.27 4.62
N LEU A 39 2.61 26.13 5.27
CA LEU A 39 1.82 26.07 6.49
C LEU A 39 2.55 26.69 7.67
N ASP A 40 3.86 26.47 7.79
CA ASP A 40 4.72 27.14 8.80
C ASP A 40 4.68 28.68 8.62
N GLU A 41 4.80 29.18 7.38
CA GLU A 41 4.71 30.63 7.07
C GLU A 41 3.35 31.24 7.44
N ARG A 42 2.29 30.43 7.40
CA ARG A 42 0.93 30.85 7.79
C ARG A 42 0.60 30.60 9.26
N GLY A 43 1.53 30.06 10.05
CA GLY A 43 1.31 29.70 11.46
C GLY A 43 0.25 28.59 11.62
N GLN A 44 0.07 27.72 10.62
CA GLN A 44 -0.92 26.64 10.67
C GLN A 44 -0.30 25.34 11.16
N ALA A 45 -0.89 24.75 12.19
CA ALA A 45 -0.43 23.51 12.79
C ALA A 45 -0.63 22.30 11.87
N TYR A 46 0.31 21.36 11.91
CA TYR A 46 0.27 20.06 11.27
C TYR A 46 1.27 19.11 11.98
N ASP A 47 1.19 17.83 11.75
CA ASP A 47 2.19 16.85 12.22
C ASP A 47 3.47 16.95 11.37
N LYS A 48 4.56 17.40 12.02
CA LYS A 48 5.88 17.53 11.35
C LYS A 48 6.53 16.19 11.02
N ASN A 49 6.07 15.12 11.66
CA ASN A 49 6.57 13.76 11.49
C ASN A 49 5.59 12.86 10.74
N ILE A 50 4.68 13.44 9.95
CA ILE A 50 3.71 12.68 9.17
C ILE A 50 4.40 11.63 8.29
N GLU A 51 3.97 10.38 8.41
CA GLU A 51 4.49 9.27 7.62
C GLU A 51 4.08 9.41 6.14
N MET A 52 5.04 9.19 5.24
CA MET A 52 4.86 9.26 3.79
C MET A 52 5.23 7.92 3.16
N GLY A 53 4.23 7.12 2.88
CA GLY A 53 4.38 5.82 2.21
C GLY A 53 3.98 5.86 0.74
N MET A 54 4.00 4.70 0.11
CA MET A 54 3.56 4.56 -1.26
C MET A 54 2.74 3.29 -1.47
N MET A 55 1.93 3.31 -2.52
CA MET A 55 1.23 2.13 -2.98
C MET A 55 2.13 1.33 -3.91
N ILE A 56 2.24 0.03 -3.64
CA ILE A 56 2.91 -0.93 -4.52
C ILE A 56 1.82 -1.60 -5.36
N GLU A 57 1.66 -1.14 -6.57
CA GLU A 57 0.56 -1.58 -7.44
C GLU A 57 0.96 -1.70 -8.92
N THR A 58 2.23 -1.46 -9.23
CA THR A 58 2.79 -1.63 -10.57
C THR A 58 3.91 -2.67 -10.56
N PRO A 59 4.14 -3.42 -11.66
CA PRO A 59 5.30 -4.31 -11.74
C PRO A 59 6.63 -3.60 -11.48
N ALA A 60 6.77 -2.34 -11.92
CA ALA A 60 7.97 -1.54 -11.68
C ALA A 60 8.19 -1.31 -10.17
N SER A 61 7.14 -0.96 -9.42
CA SER A 61 7.26 -0.75 -7.97
C SER A 61 7.59 -2.04 -7.21
N VAL A 62 7.13 -3.20 -7.69
CA VAL A 62 7.52 -4.51 -7.12
C VAL A 62 9.00 -4.78 -7.35
N MET A 63 9.49 -4.56 -8.57
CA MET A 63 10.89 -4.84 -8.94
C MET A 63 11.88 -3.95 -8.19
N LEU A 64 11.48 -2.75 -7.81
CA LEU A 64 12.28 -1.75 -7.10
C LEU A 64 11.90 -1.62 -5.61
N ALA A 65 11.14 -2.57 -5.06
CA ALA A 65 10.60 -2.46 -3.71
C ALA A 65 11.71 -2.33 -2.64
N ASP A 66 12.86 -2.98 -2.82
CA ASP A 66 14.00 -2.89 -1.92
C ASP A 66 14.69 -1.51 -1.94
N GLU A 67 14.61 -0.78 -3.05
CA GLU A 67 15.08 0.59 -3.14
C GLU A 67 14.06 1.56 -2.54
N PHE A 68 12.78 1.38 -2.87
CA PHE A 68 11.69 2.21 -2.34
C PHE A 68 11.54 2.09 -0.83
N ALA A 69 11.77 0.90 -0.25
CA ALA A 69 11.68 0.68 1.19
C ALA A 69 12.68 1.53 2.01
N LYS A 70 13.79 1.93 1.42
CA LYS A 70 14.76 2.84 2.07
C LYS A 70 14.29 4.29 2.14
N GLU A 71 13.30 4.64 1.33
CA GLU A 71 12.83 6.01 1.18
C GLU A 71 11.39 6.20 1.68
N ALA A 72 10.57 5.16 1.70
CA ALA A 72 9.18 5.22 2.15
C ALA A 72 9.07 4.83 3.63
N ASP A 73 8.10 5.42 4.33
CA ASP A 73 7.84 5.10 5.74
C ASP A 73 6.95 3.86 5.91
N PHE A 74 6.21 3.49 4.88
CA PHE A 74 5.40 2.26 4.80
C PHE A 74 5.02 1.94 3.35
N PHE A 75 4.61 0.68 3.12
CA PHE A 75 3.99 0.26 1.87
C PHE A 75 2.53 -0.12 2.07
N SER A 76 1.73 0.06 1.03
CA SER A 76 0.41 -0.54 0.90
C SER A 76 0.31 -1.24 -0.47
N ILE A 77 0.06 -2.53 -0.49
CA ILE A 77 -0.06 -3.30 -1.74
C ILE A 77 -1.45 -3.09 -2.32
N GLY A 78 -1.53 -2.46 -3.49
CA GLY A 78 -2.76 -2.24 -4.24
C GLY A 78 -3.07 -3.44 -5.13
N THR A 79 -3.68 -4.51 -4.57
CA THR A 79 -3.84 -5.80 -5.27
C THR A 79 -4.69 -5.72 -6.52
N ASN A 80 -5.63 -4.78 -6.60
CA ASN A 80 -6.50 -4.66 -7.76
C ASN A 80 -5.71 -4.28 -9.02
N ASP A 81 -4.90 -3.24 -8.92
CA ASP A 81 -4.11 -2.74 -10.05
C ASP A 81 -2.86 -3.61 -10.25
N LEU A 82 -2.22 -4.06 -9.17
CA LEU A 82 -1.08 -4.97 -9.27
C LEU A 82 -1.43 -6.25 -10.05
N THR A 83 -2.56 -6.89 -9.74
CA THR A 83 -3.02 -8.08 -10.45
C THR A 83 -3.30 -7.77 -11.93
N GLN A 84 -4.00 -6.67 -12.19
CA GLN A 84 -4.31 -6.22 -13.53
C GLN A 84 -3.05 -6.03 -14.38
N TYR A 85 -2.04 -5.37 -13.85
CA TYR A 85 -0.81 -5.06 -14.58
C TYR A 85 0.14 -6.25 -14.69
N ILE A 86 0.27 -7.10 -13.67
CA ILE A 86 1.10 -8.32 -13.75
C ILE A 86 0.53 -9.28 -14.80
N LEU A 87 -0.79 -9.48 -14.79
CA LEU A 87 -1.44 -10.44 -15.71
C LEU A 87 -1.81 -9.80 -17.06
N VAL A 88 -1.65 -8.49 -17.21
CA VAL A 88 -2.09 -7.72 -18.39
C VAL A 88 -3.57 -7.98 -18.70
N VAL A 89 -4.41 -7.99 -17.66
CA VAL A 89 -5.84 -8.27 -17.73
C VAL A 89 -6.63 -7.08 -17.22
N ASP A 90 -7.34 -6.41 -18.11
CA ASP A 90 -8.29 -5.38 -17.72
C ASP A 90 -9.53 -6.00 -17.05
N ARG A 91 -9.65 -5.77 -15.73
CA ARG A 91 -10.79 -6.27 -14.92
C ARG A 91 -12.14 -5.69 -15.35
N GLY A 92 -12.15 -4.55 -16.06
CA GLY A 92 -13.35 -3.94 -16.64
C GLY A 92 -13.80 -4.58 -17.97
N ASN A 93 -12.92 -5.34 -18.62
CA ASN A 93 -13.21 -5.97 -19.89
C ASN A 93 -13.89 -7.34 -19.70
N LYS A 94 -15.19 -7.39 -19.92
CA LYS A 94 -16.02 -8.61 -19.74
C LYS A 94 -15.52 -9.86 -20.46
N LYS A 95 -14.75 -9.71 -21.56
CA LYS A 95 -14.24 -10.86 -22.33
C LYS A 95 -13.08 -11.55 -21.62
N ILE A 96 -12.24 -10.82 -20.95
CA ILE A 96 -11.01 -11.31 -20.31
C ILE A 96 -11.02 -11.24 -18.78
N ALA A 97 -11.99 -10.57 -18.16
CA ALA A 97 -12.07 -10.41 -16.70
C ALA A 97 -12.00 -11.73 -15.91
N LYS A 98 -12.44 -12.85 -16.52
CA LYS A 98 -12.31 -14.19 -15.93
C LYS A 98 -10.86 -14.68 -15.76
N MET A 99 -9.90 -14.02 -16.40
CA MET A 99 -8.46 -14.31 -16.27
C MET A 99 -7.82 -13.49 -15.14
N TYR A 100 -8.56 -12.53 -14.56
CA TYR A 100 -8.13 -11.76 -13.41
C TYR A 100 -8.18 -12.66 -12.18
N ASP A 101 -7.01 -12.94 -11.61
CA ASP A 101 -6.88 -13.85 -10.47
C ASP A 101 -5.70 -13.40 -9.59
N TYR A 102 -6.00 -12.84 -8.42
CA TYR A 102 -4.97 -12.44 -7.47
C TYR A 102 -4.31 -13.62 -6.73
N PHE A 103 -4.84 -14.84 -6.85
CA PHE A 103 -4.15 -16.06 -6.40
C PHE A 103 -3.15 -16.60 -7.44
N ASN A 104 -3.07 -15.98 -8.61
CA ASN A 104 -2.07 -16.39 -9.60
C ASN A 104 -0.66 -16.37 -8.97
N PRO A 105 0.14 -17.44 -9.18
CA PRO A 105 1.48 -17.55 -8.57
C PRO A 105 2.39 -16.34 -8.85
N ALA A 106 2.24 -15.67 -10.00
CA ALA A 106 3.03 -14.47 -10.31
C ALA A 106 2.66 -13.31 -9.37
N VAL A 107 1.38 -13.11 -9.09
CA VAL A 107 0.89 -12.07 -8.18
C VAL A 107 1.30 -12.37 -6.75
N VAL A 108 1.13 -13.62 -6.29
CA VAL A 108 1.52 -14.06 -4.94
C VAL A 108 3.03 -13.89 -4.72
N ARG A 109 3.86 -14.21 -5.72
CA ARG A 109 5.32 -13.99 -5.65
C ARG A 109 5.66 -12.50 -5.56
N ALA A 110 4.97 -11.65 -6.31
CA ALA A 110 5.16 -10.20 -6.24
C ALA A 110 4.81 -9.67 -4.86
N ILE A 111 3.68 -10.08 -4.27
CA ILE A 111 3.27 -9.72 -2.92
C ILE A 111 4.35 -10.13 -1.90
N LYS A 112 4.81 -11.38 -1.96
CA LYS A 112 5.88 -11.87 -1.10
C LYS A 112 7.15 -11.02 -1.19
N GLN A 113 7.61 -10.74 -2.40
CA GLN A 113 8.80 -9.91 -2.64
C GLN A 113 8.67 -8.52 -2.00
N VAL A 114 7.50 -7.90 -2.09
CA VAL A 114 7.25 -6.58 -1.50
C VAL A 114 7.28 -6.63 0.03
N ILE A 115 6.64 -7.64 0.63
CA ILE A 115 6.64 -7.81 2.08
C ILE A 115 8.06 -8.03 2.60
N GLU A 116 8.82 -8.92 1.97
CA GLU A 116 10.22 -9.18 2.34
C GLU A 116 11.11 -7.94 2.19
N ALA A 117 10.92 -7.15 1.13
CA ALA A 117 11.66 -5.92 0.91
C ALA A 117 11.35 -4.85 1.98
N GLY A 118 10.07 -4.67 2.33
CA GLY A 118 9.67 -3.74 3.39
C GLY A 118 10.20 -4.14 4.75
N HIS A 119 10.06 -5.40 5.12
CA HIS A 119 10.53 -5.93 6.41
C HIS A 119 12.05 -5.85 6.57
N LYS A 120 12.80 -6.05 5.48
CA LYS A 120 14.27 -5.91 5.50
C LYS A 120 14.72 -4.50 5.91
N GLU A 121 13.97 -3.48 5.54
CA GLU A 121 14.23 -2.08 5.91
C GLU A 121 13.43 -1.64 7.16
N GLY A 122 12.69 -2.55 7.79
CA GLY A 122 11.96 -2.31 9.04
C GLY A 122 10.69 -1.49 8.88
N ILE A 123 10.16 -1.35 7.67
CA ILE A 123 8.90 -0.65 7.41
C ILE A 123 7.72 -1.62 7.37
N LYS A 124 6.53 -1.14 7.74
CA LYS A 124 5.29 -1.92 7.67
C LYS A 124 4.79 -2.04 6.24
N VAL A 125 4.23 -3.20 5.93
CA VAL A 125 3.59 -3.49 4.65
C VAL A 125 2.13 -3.85 4.87
N GLY A 126 1.24 -2.96 4.46
CA GLY A 126 -0.19 -3.20 4.42
C GLY A 126 -0.66 -3.66 3.04
N MET A 127 -1.93 -4.00 2.96
CA MET A 127 -2.60 -4.33 1.71
C MET A 127 -3.99 -3.70 1.66
N CYS A 128 -4.34 -3.16 0.50
CA CYS A 128 -5.69 -2.76 0.17
C CYS A 128 -6.14 -3.44 -1.14
N GLY A 129 -7.40 -3.33 -1.45
CA GLY A 129 -8.00 -4.02 -2.57
C GLY A 129 -8.83 -5.23 -2.14
N GLU A 130 -9.41 -5.92 -3.11
CA GLU A 130 -10.38 -7.00 -2.84
C GLU A 130 -9.74 -8.19 -2.12
N MET A 131 -8.48 -8.50 -2.43
CA MET A 131 -7.77 -9.63 -1.82
C MET A 131 -7.63 -9.48 -0.31
N ALA A 132 -7.45 -8.27 0.23
CA ALA A 132 -7.31 -8.04 1.67
C ALA A 132 -8.59 -8.40 2.46
N GLY A 133 -9.76 -8.36 1.80
CA GLY A 133 -11.04 -8.72 2.39
C GLY A 133 -11.55 -10.12 2.01
N ASP A 134 -10.78 -10.90 1.26
CA ASP A 134 -11.17 -12.27 0.86
C ASP A 134 -10.75 -13.27 1.93
N GLN A 135 -11.74 -13.98 2.49
CA GLN A 135 -11.51 -15.03 3.49
C GLN A 135 -10.48 -16.07 3.08
N LYS A 136 -10.45 -16.42 1.78
CA LYS A 136 -9.51 -17.41 1.24
C LYS A 136 -8.07 -16.92 1.22
N ALA A 137 -7.87 -15.60 1.22
CA ALA A 137 -6.55 -15.00 1.16
C ALA A 137 -5.93 -14.76 2.54
N VAL A 138 -6.73 -14.68 3.60
CA VAL A 138 -6.26 -14.28 4.94
C VAL A 138 -5.10 -15.14 5.43
N GLU A 139 -5.24 -16.47 5.39
CA GLU A 139 -4.18 -17.38 5.86
C GLU A 139 -2.90 -17.22 5.04
N LEU A 140 -3.02 -17.15 3.71
CA LEU A 140 -1.90 -16.94 2.82
C LEU A 140 -1.18 -15.62 3.13
N LEU A 141 -1.92 -14.54 3.32
CA LEU A 141 -1.34 -13.22 3.58
C LEU A 141 -0.66 -13.15 4.95
N LEU A 142 -1.23 -13.82 5.96
CA LEU A 142 -0.60 -13.97 7.27
C LEU A 142 0.69 -14.81 7.19
N ASP A 143 0.69 -15.90 6.41
CA ASP A 143 1.89 -16.73 6.17
C ASP A 143 3.00 -15.94 5.46
N LEU A 144 2.62 -15.00 4.61
CA LEU A 144 3.57 -14.10 3.95
C LEU A 144 4.08 -12.98 4.86
N GLY A 145 3.46 -12.80 6.04
CA GLY A 145 3.86 -11.80 7.02
C GLY A 145 3.25 -10.41 6.80
N LEU A 146 2.06 -10.31 6.17
CA LEU A 146 1.40 -9.02 5.97
C LEU A 146 1.04 -8.36 7.32
N ASP A 147 1.39 -7.07 7.48
CA ASP A 147 1.22 -6.34 8.74
C ASP A 147 -0.17 -5.70 8.91
N GLU A 148 -0.80 -5.28 7.81
CA GLU A 148 -2.06 -4.52 7.86
C GLU A 148 -3.00 -4.91 6.72
N PHE A 149 -4.26 -5.19 7.09
CA PHE A 149 -5.35 -5.51 6.16
C PHE A 149 -6.32 -4.34 6.09
N SER A 150 -6.43 -3.66 4.95
CA SER A 150 -7.40 -2.60 4.69
C SER A 150 -8.48 -3.11 3.75
N MET A 151 -9.74 -3.04 4.20
CA MET A 151 -10.87 -3.63 3.50
C MET A 151 -12.17 -2.84 3.74
N SER A 152 -13.24 -3.22 3.04
CA SER A 152 -14.58 -2.70 3.32
C SER A 152 -15.05 -3.10 4.72
N ALA A 153 -15.86 -2.25 5.36
CA ALA A 153 -16.36 -2.48 6.72
C ALA A 153 -17.04 -3.84 6.91
N GLY A 154 -17.76 -4.32 5.89
CA GLY A 154 -18.44 -5.62 5.96
C GLY A 154 -17.52 -6.84 6.02
N SER A 155 -16.23 -6.67 5.69
CA SER A 155 -15.24 -7.76 5.73
C SER A 155 -14.45 -7.81 7.04
N ILE A 156 -14.47 -6.74 7.84
CA ILE A 156 -13.59 -6.58 9.01
C ILE A 156 -13.82 -7.68 10.05
N ASP A 157 -15.07 -7.95 10.40
CA ASP A 157 -15.37 -8.85 11.52
C ASP A 157 -14.87 -10.27 11.27
N TYR A 158 -15.11 -10.83 10.10
CA TYR A 158 -14.67 -12.19 9.81
C TYR A 158 -13.16 -12.31 9.59
N VAL A 159 -12.53 -11.31 8.96
CA VAL A 159 -11.06 -11.32 8.81
C VAL A 159 -10.40 -11.23 10.19
N ARG A 160 -10.92 -10.37 11.06
CA ARG A 160 -10.47 -10.26 12.43
C ARG A 160 -10.63 -11.59 13.20
N GLU A 161 -11.77 -12.26 13.04
CA GLU A 161 -12.01 -13.56 13.65
C GLU A 161 -11.01 -14.62 13.19
N GLN A 162 -10.73 -14.68 11.88
CA GLN A 162 -9.72 -15.59 11.34
C GLN A 162 -8.32 -15.31 11.89
N ILE A 163 -7.93 -14.05 12.02
CA ILE A 163 -6.63 -13.64 12.59
C ILE A 163 -6.54 -14.09 14.05
N LEU A 164 -7.58 -13.85 14.86
CA LEU A 164 -7.59 -14.20 16.28
C LEU A 164 -7.63 -15.70 16.54
N ASN A 165 -8.28 -16.49 15.67
CA ASN A 165 -8.35 -17.94 15.81
C ASN A 165 -7.07 -18.67 15.39
N ARG A 166 -6.09 -17.96 14.84
CA ARG A 166 -4.80 -18.53 14.43
C ARG A 166 -3.77 -18.59 15.57
N GLU A 167 -3.97 -17.82 16.63
CA GLU A 167 -3.13 -17.84 17.83
C GLU A 167 -3.41 -19.10 18.68
#